data_96d6dbfddd52ebba25a3bab6b3263b4a
#
_entry.id   96d6dbfddd52ebba25a3bab6b3263b4a
#
_cell.length_a   1.000
_cell.length_b   1.000
_cell.length_c   1.000
_cell.angle_alpha   90.00
_cell.angle_beta   90.00
_cell.angle_gamma   90.00
#
_symmetry.space_group_name_H-M   'P 1'
#
loop_
_entity.id
_entity.type
_entity.pdbx_description
1 polymer ?
#
loop_
_entity_poly.entity_id
_entity_poly.type
_entity_poly.pdbx_seq_one_letter_code
_entity_poly.pdbx_strand_id
1 'polypeptide(L)'
;MMTLQEIGEIPEVKVLLEMMALANSEAYYHSLSVAMYTNLMLLECDNYTEERKVEIIKGALLHDIGKIFVPLNLTQCPKALNAQEYDIVKVHATISYEIVKPVFSEIVQNICLYHHERPNGSGYMSKISLSQIPEEALLVQVADVFDALTSNRSYKKSYSKNEALDILKKEASELRLDDTYVTLLEKVIEKTREKE
;
A
#
# COMPACT_ATOMS: atom_id res chain seq x y z
N MET A 1 21.64 -0.75 -3.25
CA MET A 1 20.28 -0.21 -3.04
C MET A 1 20.24 0.67 -1.80
N MET A 2 19.57 1.82 -1.82
CA MET A 2 19.30 2.61 -0.63
C MET A 2 18.44 1.78 0.34
N THR A 3 18.70 1.90 1.64
CA THR A 3 17.85 1.29 2.66
C THR A 3 16.51 2.00 2.77
N LEU A 4 15.51 1.33 3.31
CA LEU A 4 14.20 1.94 3.58
C LEU A 4 14.32 3.21 4.43
N GLN A 5 15.23 3.20 5.42
CA GLN A 5 15.51 4.35 6.27
C GLN A 5 16.10 5.52 5.46
N GLU A 6 17.09 5.28 4.61
CA GLU A 6 17.68 6.33 3.76
C GLU A 6 16.66 6.93 2.79
N ILE A 7 15.75 6.12 2.25
CA ILE A 7 14.67 6.61 1.39
C ILE A 7 13.69 7.50 2.17
N GLY A 8 13.35 7.11 3.42
CA GLY A 8 12.50 7.91 4.30
C GLY A 8 13.12 9.24 4.72
N GLU A 9 14.45 9.36 4.70
CA GLU A 9 15.18 10.61 5.01
C GLU A 9 15.36 11.55 3.80
N ILE A 10 14.93 11.15 2.58
CA ILE A 10 14.89 12.06 1.43
C ILE A 10 13.98 13.24 1.79
N PRO A 11 14.42 14.50 1.65
CA PRO A 11 13.72 15.66 2.23
C PRO A 11 12.23 15.74 1.86
N GLU A 12 11.88 15.50 0.61
CA GLU A 12 10.51 15.56 0.12
C GLU A 12 9.65 14.42 0.70
N VAL A 13 10.21 13.22 0.86
CA VAL A 13 9.52 12.08 1.49
C VAL A 13 9.36 12.32 2.97
N LYS A 14 10.44 12.75 3.65
CA LYS A 14 10.48 12.99 5.09
C LYS A 14 9.40 13.98 5.53
N VAL A 15 9.31 15.13 4.87
CA VAL A 15 8.31 16.16 5.21
C VAL A 15 6.89 15.60 5.14
N LEU A 16 6.55 14.83 4.09
CA LEU A 16 5.23 14.24 3.95
C LEU A 16 4.96 13.16 5.00
N LEU A 17 5.95 12.34 5.33
CA LEU A 17 5.84 11.35 6.40
C LEU A 17 5.65 12.01 7.77
N GLU A 18 6.36 13.09 8.08
CA GLU A 18 6.18 13.85 9.32
C GLU A 18 4.78 14.47 9.40
N MET A 19 4.27 15.01 8.30
CA MET A 19 2.88 15.51 8.23
C MET A 19 1.87 14.39 8.49
N MET A 20 2.10 13.21 7.91
CA MET A 20 1.23 12.03 8.13
C MET A 20 1.30 11.57 9.58
N ALA A 21 2.48 11.50 10.19
CA ALA A 21 2.68 11.09 11.58
C ALA A 21 1.92 12.00 12.56
N LEU A 22 1.91 13.31 12.29
CA LEU A 22 1.22 14.31 13.12
C LEU A 22 -0.31 14.28 12.93
N ALA A 23 -0.79 14.09 11.69
CA ALA A 23 -2.20 14.17 11.36
C ALA A 23 -2.94 12.84 11.54
N ASN A 24 -2.28 11.72 11.23
CA ASN A 24 -2.86 10.37 11.28
C ASN A 24 -1.75 9.33 11.52
N SER A 25 -1.39 9.12 12.77
CA SER A 25 -0.31 8.19 13.15
C SER A 25 -0.58 6.74 12.72
N GLU A 26 -1.85 6.30 12.66
CA GLU A 26 -2.20 4.95 12.19
C GLU A 26 -1.85 4.78 10.70
N ALA A 27 -2.20 5.77 9.86
CA ALA A 27 -1.83 5.76 8.45
C ALA A 27 -0.30 5.82 8.26
N TYR A 28 0.41 6.58 9.10
CA TYR A 28 1.87 6.65 9.08
C TYR A 28 2.52 5.29 9.33
N TYR A 29 2.16 4.60 10.43
CA TYR A 29 2.74 3.29 10.74
C TYR A 29 2.35 2.24 9.71
N HIS A 30 1.12 2.29 9.19
CA HIS A 30 0.67 1.46 8.09
C HIS A 30 1.55 1.63 6.85
N SER A 31 1.78 2.87 6.41
CA SER A 31 2.63 3.16 5.25
C SER A 31 4.08 2.67 5.42
N LEU A 32 4.64 2.78 6.63
CA LEU A 32 5.96 2.20 6.94
C LEU A 32 5.97 0.68 6.79
N SER A 33 4.94 0.00 7.30
CA SER A 33 4.82 -1.46 7.20
C SER A 33 4.62 -1.90 5.75
N VAL A 34 3.77 -1.21 4.99
CA VAL A 34 3.56 -1.47 3.55
C VAL A 34 4.87 -1.31 2.79
N ALA A 35 5.62 -0.23 3.03
CA ALA A 35 6.92 -0.02 2.41
C ALA A 35 7.95 -1.09 2.79
N MET A 36 7.92 -1.60 4.03
CA MET A 36 8.76 -2.71 4.48
C MET A 36 8.44 -4.00 3.70
N TYR A 37 7.17 -4.40 3.59
CA TYR A 37 6.79 -5.59 2.82
C TYR A 37 7.09 -5.41 1.34
N THR A 38 6.82 -4.24 0.76
CA THR A 38 7.18 -3.88 -0.62
C THR A 38 8.68 -4.04 -0.85
N ASN A 39 9.51 -3.51 0.05
CA ASN A 39 10.98 -3.64 -0.03
C ASN A 39 11.43 -5.11 0.00
N LEU A 40 10.87 -5.92 0.90
CA LEU A 40 11.18 -7.35 0.97
C LEU A 40 10.79 -8.08 -0.32
N MET A 41 9.65 -7.76 -0.93
CA MET A 41 9.24 -8.31 -2.22
C MET A 41 10.20 -7.89 -3.34
N LEU A 42 10.61 -6.63 -3.38
CA LEU A 42 11.53 -6.10 -4.38
C LEU A 42 12.95 -6.70 -4.30
N LEU A 43 13.37 -7.17 -3.12
CA LEU A 43 14.64 -7.91 -2.96
C LEU A 43 14.62 -9.28 -3.65
N GLU A 44 13.44 -9.85 -3.89
CA GLU A 44 13.27 -11.12 -4.62
C GLU A 44 12.99 -10.91 -6.12
N CYS A 45 13.02 -9.65 -6.59
CA CYS A 45 12.76 -9.29 -7.99
C CYS A 45 14.04 -8.82 -8.66
N ASP A 46 14.49 -9.55 -9.69
CA ASP A 46 15.67 -9.19 -10.49
C ASP A 46 15.34 -8.30 -11.71
N ASN A 47 14.07 -8.14 -12.02
CA ASN A 47 13.59 -7.43 -13.22
C ASN A 47 13.42 -5.91 -13.02
N TYR A 48 13.65 -5.38 -11.82
CA TYR A 48 13.61 -3.94 -11.53
C TYR A 48 15.01 -3.38 -11.33
N THR A 49 15.30 -2.23 -11.95
CA THR A 49 16.54 -1.48 -11.65
C THR A 49 16.48 -0.92 -10.23
N GLU A 50 17.65 -0.63 -9.65
CA GLU A 50 17.73 -0.06 -8.29
C GLU A 50 17.00 1.28 -8.17
N GLU A 51 17.07 2.12 -9.22
CA GLU A 51 16.36 3.39 -9.28
C GLU A 51 14.83 3.15 -9.26
N ARG A 52 14.33 2.17 -10.02
CA ARG A 52 12.91 1.85 -10.04
C ARG A 52 12.43 1.30 -8.70
N LYS A 53 13.23 0.45 -8.05
CA LYS A 53 12.94 -0.05 -6.70
C LYS A 53 12.79 1.10 -5.69
N VAL A 54 13.69 2.09 -5.74
CA VAL A 54 13.62 3.28 -4.87
C VAL A 54 12.31 4.05 -5.09
N GLU A 55 11.91 4.26 -6.35
CA GLU A 55 10.66 4.97 -6.65
C GLU A 55 9.43 4.19 -6.19
N ILE A 56 9.41 2.86 -6.33
CA ILE A 56 8.33 2.01 -5.81
C ILE A 56 8.23 2.12 -4.28
N ILE A 57 9.36 2.11 -3.57
CA ILE A 57 9.37 2.27 -2.11
C ILE A 57 8.86 3.65 -1.69
N LYS A 58 9.25 4.74 -2.40
CA LYS A 58 8.67 6.07 -2.16
C LYS A 58 7.15 6.06 -2.34
N GLY A 59 6.66 5.41 -3.40
CA GLY A 59 5.23 5.25 -3.63
C GLY A 59 4.54 4.50 -2.49
N ALA A 60 5.12 3.41 -2.01
CA ALA A 60 4.59 2.65 -0.88
C ALA A 60 4.58 3.46 0.43
N LEU A 61 5.59 4.31 0.68
CA LEU A 61 5.63 5.23 1.83
C LEU A 61 4.54 6.31 1.76
N LEU A 62 4.16 6.74 0.56
CA LEU A 62 3.30 7.91 0.35
C LEU A 62 1.90 7.57 -0.19
N HIS A 63 1.58 6.29 -0.46
CA HIS A 63 0.32 5.89 -1.10
C HIS A 63 -0.92 6.45 -0.39
N ASP A 64 -0.85 6.53 0.91
CA ASP A 64 -1.92 6.93 1.82
C ASP A 64 -1.80 8.38 2.36
N ILE A 65 -0.88 9.20 1.84
CA ILE A 65 -0.67 10.58 2.35
C ILE A 65 -1.97 11.42 2.31
N GLY A 66 -2.84 11.16 1.35
CA GLY A 66 -4.13 11.84 1.25
C GLY A 66 -5.08 11.61 2.43
N LYS A 67 -4.85 10.59 3.25
CA LYS A 67 -5.63 10.33 4.48
C LYS A 67 -5.50 11.44 5.52
N ILE A 68 -4.49 12.31 5.44
CA ILE A 68 -4.40 13.50 6.32
C ILE A 68 -5.56 14.48 6.12
N PHE A 69 -6.25 14.42 4.98
CA PHE A 69 -7.43 15.24 4.67
C PHE A 69 -8.76 14.50 4.87
N VAL A 70 -8.72 13.24 5.27
CA VAL A 70 -9.91 12.44 5.59
C VAL A 70 -10.16 12.54 7.09
N PRO A 71 -11.41 12.85 7.54
CA PRO A 71 -11.72 12.93 8.96
C PRO A 71 -11.32 11.65 9.72
N LEU A 72 -10.59 11.81 10.85
CA LEU A 72 -10.08 10.68 11.65
C LEU A 72 -11.18 9.74 12.14
N ASN A 73 -12.36 10.26 12.45
CA ASN A 73 -13.51 9.45 12.86
C ASN A 73 -14.03 8.52 11.73
N LEU A 74 -13.62 8.73 10.47
CA LEU A 74 -13.91 7.82 9.37
C LEU A 74 -12.77 6.84 9.14
N THR A 75 -11.51 7.29 9.18
CA THR A 75 -10.35 6.41 8.97
C THR A 75 -10.12 5.45 10.15
N GLN A 76 -10.53 5.82 11.35
CA GLN A 76 -10.41 5.04 12.59
C GLN A 76 -11.77 4.56 13.10
N CYS A 77 -12.77 4.46 12.24
CA CYS A 77 -14.12 4.08 12.63
C CYS A 77 -14.16 2.60 13.05
N PRO A 78 -14.66 2.27 14.27
CA PRO A 78 -14.76 0.88 14.74
C PRO A 78 -15.91 0.12 14.08
N LYS A 79 -16.78 0.79 13.33
CA LYS A 79 -17.94 0.21 12.64
C LYS A 79 -17.72 0.24 11.12
N ALA A 80 -18.43 -0.64 10.42
CA ALA A 80 -18.48 -0.55 8.97
C ALA A 80 -19.04 0.82 8.54
N LEU A 81 -18.32 1.48 7.63
CA LEU A 81 -18.75 2.75 7.05
C LEU A 81 -19.99 2.52 6.17
N ASN A 82 -20.92 3.47 6.19
CA ASN A 82 -21.97 3.50 5.18
C ASN A 82 -21.42 3.95 3.81
N ALA A 83 -22.23 3.90 2.75
CA ALA A 83 -21.78 4.20 1.39
C ALA A 83 -21.22 5.62 1.24
N GLN A 84 -21.86 6.61 1.88
CA GLN A 84 -21.43 8.00 1.79
C GLN A 84 -20.11 8.23 2.55
N GLU A 85 -19.98 7.67 3.75
CA GLU A 85 -18.73 7.71 4.53
C GLU A 85 -17.59 7.01 3.79
N TYR A 86 -17.86 5.87 3.16
CA TYR A 86 -16.89 5.15 2.36
C TYR A 86 -16.46 5.95 1.13
N ASP A 87 -17.37 6.67 0.47
CA ASP A 87 -17.04 7.57 -0.64
C ASP A 87 -16.10 8.70 -0.22
N ILE A 88 -16.28 9.25 1.00
CA ILE A 88 -15.35 10.24 1.56
C ILE A 88 -13.96 9.63 1.78
N VAL A 89 -13.88 8.41 2.28
CA VAL A 89 -12.58 7.77 2.50
C VAL A 89 -11.88 7.47 1.17
N LYS A 90 -12.58 7.02 0.15
CA LYS A 90 -12.00 6.69 -1.16
C LYS A 90 -11.24 7.83 -1.83
N VAL A 91 -11.62 9.08 -1.57
CA VAL A 91 -10.97 10.24 -2.20
C VAL A 91 -9.50 10.40 -1.81
N HIS A 92 -9.04 9.72 -0.73
CA HIS A 92 -7.63 9.82 -0.33
C HIS A 92 -6.67 9.42 -1.45
N ALA A 93 -7.01 8.43 -2.30
CA ALA A 93 -6.16 8.01 -3.39
C ALA A 93 -5.93 9.14 -4.41
N THR A 94 -7.00 9.86 -4.79
CA THR A 94 -6.88 11.04 -5.66
C THR A 94 -6.12 12.17 -4.98
N ILE A 95 -6.37 12.41 -3.68
CA ILE A 95 -5.66 13.44 -2.92
C ILE A 95 -4.17 13.09 -2.81
N SER A 96 -3.83 11.80 -2.52
CA SER A 96 -2.43 11.34 -2.51
C SER A 96 -1.74 11.64 -3.84
N TYR A 97 -2.39 11.30 -4.96
CA TYR A 97 -1.88 11.60 -6.30
C TYR A 97 -1.63 13.10 -6.51
N GLU A 98 -2.60 13.97 -6.17
CA GLU A 98 -2.44 15.42 -6.36
C GLU A 98 -1.32 16.02 -5.47
N ILE A 99 -1.08 15.46 -4.28
CA ILE A 99 0.02 15.86 -3.40
C ILE A 99 1.38 15.49 -4.01
N VAL A 100 1.52 14.27 -4.53
CA VAL A 100 2.83 13.77 -5.03
C VAL A 100 3.13 14.23 -6.44
N LYS A 101 2.12 14.56 -7.24
CA LYS A 101 2.24 14.88 -8.68
C LYS A 101 3.25 15.99 -9.01
N PRO A 102 3.36 17.10 -8.25
CA PRO A 102 4.29 18.19 -8.61
C PRO A 102 5.77 17.84 -8.37
N VAL A 103 6.08 16.80 -7.58
CA VAL A 103 7.43 16.58 -7.04
C VAL A 103 7.97 15.19 -7.38
N PHE A 104 7.11 14.17 -7.46
CA PHE A 104 7.53 12.78 -7.56
C PHE A 104 7.31 12.21 -8.98
N SER A 105 8.03 11.12 -9.27
CA SER A 105 7.96 10.40 -10.54
C SER A 105 6.57 9.83 -10.82
N GLU A 106 6.33 9.46 -12.09
CA GLU A 106 5.11 8.80 -12.51
C GLU A 106 4.87 7.48 -11.75
N ILE A 107 5.91 6.74 -11.38
CA ILE A 107 5.82 5.52 -10.56
C ILE A 107 5.15 5.81 -9.21
N VAL A 108 5.61 6.84 -8.50
CA VAL A 108 5.02 7.24 -7.21
C VAL A 108 3.58 7.69 -7.39
N GLN A 109 3.31 8.49 -8.44
CA GLN A 109 1.98 8.98 -8.77
C GLN A 109 1.01 7.83 -9.06
N ASN A 110 1.42 6.86 -9.87
CA ASN A 110 0.65 5.67 -10.22
C ASN A 110 0.29 4.83 -8.98
N ILE A 111 1.25 4.60 -8.08
CA ILE A 111 0.99 3.87 -6.84
C ILE A 111 -0.07 4.60 -6.02
N CYS A 112 0.09 5.90 -5.79
CA CYS A 112 -0.88 6.70 -5.02
C CYS A 112 -2.29 6.66 -5.62
N LEU A 113 -2.41 6.71 -6.96
CA LEU A 113 -3.70 6.76 -7.64
C LEU A 113 -4.38 5.40 -7.75
N TYR A 114 -3.61 4.32 -7.97
CA TYR A 114 -4.15 3.04 -8.41
C TYR A 114 -4.04 1.88 -7.41
N HIS A 115 -3.45 2.08 -6.20
CA HIS A 115 -3.29 0.99 -5.22
C HIS A 115 -4.61 0.37 -4.75
N HIS A 116 -5.75 1.01 -4.96
CA HIS A 116 -7.08 0.48 -4.69
C HIS A 116 -7.85 0.00 -5.93
N GLU A 117 -7.25 0.06 -7.11
CA GLU A 117 -7.82 -0.61 -8.26
C GLU A 117 -7.71 -2.13 -8.10
N ARG A 118 -8.55 -2.87 -8.78
CA ARG A 118 -8.60 -4.33 -8.68
C ARG A 118 -8.51 -4.95 -10.07
N PRO A 119 -7.72 -6.03 -10.28
CA PRO A 119 -7.59 -6.71 -11.57
C PRO A 119 -8.92 -7.00 -12.28
N ASN A 120 -9.98 -7.32 -11.54
CA ASN A 120 -11.33 -7.57 -12.07
C ASN A 120 -12.19 -6.32 -12.30
N GLY A 121 -11.64 -5.11 -12.15
CA GLY A 121 -12.35 -3.84 -12.32
C GLY A 121 -13.29 -3.45 -11.17
N SER A 122 -13.29 -4.20 -10.05
CA SER A 122 -14.14 -3.88 -8.89
C SER A 122 -13.53 -2.83 -7.95
N GLY A 123 -12.36 -2.31 -8.29
CA GLY A 123 -11.64 -1.29 -7.53
C GLY A 123 -12.25 0.11 -7.61
N TYR A 124 -11.50 1.09 -7.19
CA TYR A 124 -11.80 2.52 -7.27
C TYR A 124 -10.47 3.31 -7.37
N MET A 125 -10.37 4.46 -7.95
CA MET A 125 -11.38 5.45 -8.38
C MET A 125 -11.83 5.24 -9.83
N SER A 126 -10.95 4.69 -10.71
CA SER A 126 -11.15 4.67 -12.17
C SER A 126 -11.83 3.39 -12.65
N LYS A 127 -11.89 2.35 -11.83
CA LYS A 127 -12.45 1.02 -12.14
C LYS A 127 -11.82 0.41 -13.39
N ILE A 128 -10.51 0.52 -13.49
CA ILE A 128 -9.72 -0.03 -14.60
C ILE A 128 -9.44 -1.52 -14.39
N SER A 129 -9.17 -2.22 -15.49
CA SER A 129 -8.86 -3.66 -15.46
C SER A 129 -7.35 -3.91 -15.35
N LEU A 130 -6.97 -5.17 -15.11
CA LEU A 130 -5.58 -5.60 -14.92
C LEU A 130 -4.61 -5.02 -15.96
N SER A 131 -4.96 -5.02 -17.24
CA SER A 131 -4.08 -4.52 -18.31
C SER A 131 -3.83 -3.01 -18.28
N GLN A 132 -4.55 -2.28 -17.47
CA GLN A 132 -4.48 -0.83 -17.34
C GLN A 132 -3.87 -0.39 -16.00
N ILE A 133 -3.81 -1.31 -15.01
CA ILE A 133 -3.22 -1.02 -13.70
C ILE A 133 -1.69 -1.15 -13.83
N PRO A 134 -0.92 -0.10 -13.48
CA PRO A 134 0.54 -0.19 -13.45
C PRO A 134 1.02 -1.29 -12.50
N GLU A 135 2.05 -2.04 -12.92
CA GLU A 135 2.54 -3.21 -12.16
C GLU A 135 3.04 -2.84 -10.76
N GLU A 136 3.64 -1.66 -10.59
CA GLU A 136 4.09 -1.14 -9.30
C GLU A 136 2.91 -0.91 -8.33
N ALA A 137 1.75 -0.52 -8.84
CA ALA A 137 0.55 -0.37 -8.02
C ALA A 137 -0.02 -1.74 -7.60
N LEU A 138 0.03 -2.76 -8.48
CA LEU A 138 -0.36 -4.13 -8.15
C LEU A 138 0.55 -4.74 -7.07
N LEU A 139 1.85 -4.48 -7.14
CA LEU A 139 2.82 -4.96 -6.15
C LEU A 139 2.55 -4.35 -4.77
N VAL A 140 2.41 -3.01 -4.70
CA VAL A 140 2.14 -2.30 -3.44
C VAL A 140 0.77 -2.66 -2.88
N GLN A 141 -0.25 -2.87 -3.72
CA GLN A 141 -1.58 -3.31 -3.32
C GLN A 141 -1.57 -4.61 -2.50
N VAL A 142 -0.76 -5.59 -2.90
CA VAL A 142 -0.65 -6.86 -2.16
C VAL A 142 -0.04 -6.64 -0.79
N ALA A 143 0.99 -5.81 -0.68
CA ALA A 143 1.60 -5.43 0.59
C ALA A 143 0.63 -4.65 1.50
N ASP A 144 -0.15 -3.72 0.93
CA ASP A 144 -1.18 -2.93 1.60
C ASP A 144 -2.26 -3.83 2.22
N VAL A 145 -2.85 -4.72 1.42
CA VAL A 145 -3.88 -5.65 1.91
C VAL A 145 -3.32 -6.58 2.98
N PHE A 146 -2.09 -7.06 2.83
CA PHE A 146 -1.46 -7.92 3.83
C PHE A 146 -1.27 -7.20 5.17
N ASP A 147 -0.73 -5.98 5.15
CA ASP A 147 -0.60 -5.18 6.38
C ASP A 147 -1.96 -4.86 6.99
N ALA A 148 -2.94 -4.48 6.19
CA ALA A 148 -4.30 -4.21 6.67
C ALA A 148 -4.97 -5.42 7.37
N LEU A 149 -4.57 -6.65 7.02
CA LEU A 149 -5.04 -7.87 7.66
C LEU A 149 -4.24 -8.23 8.92
N THR A 150 -2.93 -8.02 8.92
CA THR A 150 -2.01 -8.49 9.97
C THR A 150 -1.74 -7.47 11.07
N SER A 151 -1.93 -6.18 10.79
CA SER A 151 -1.74 -5.11 11.78
C SER A 151 -2.90 -5.05 12.77
N ASN A 152 -2.54 -4.88 14.06
CA ASN A 152 -3.53 -4.61 15.10
C ASN A 152 -4.08 -3.19 14.91
N ARG A 153 -5.39 -3.09 14.68
CA ARG A 153 -6.11 -1.82 14.69
C ARG A 153 -7.01 -1.74 15.92
N SER A 154 -7.22 -0.54 16.42
CA SER A 154 -7.99 -0.30 17.66
C SER A 154 -9.38 -0.95 17.69
N TYR A 155 -9.91 -1.35 16.53
CA TYR A 155 -11.27 -1.86 16.32
C TYR A 155 -11.35 -3.25 15.66
N LYS A 156 -10.20 -3.87 15.28
CA LYS A 156 -10.18 -5.17 14.59
C LYS A 156 -9.03 -6.03 15.08
N LYS A 157 -9.35 -7.28 15.46
CA LYS A 157 -8.32 -8.28 15.76
C LYS A 157 -7.55 -8.60 14.47
N SER A 158 -6.22 -8.59 14.56
CA SER A 158 -5.35 -9.00 13.45
C SER A 158 -5.48 -10.49 13.15
N TYR A 159 -5.34 -10.82 11.87
CA TYR A 159 -5.13 -12.19 11.44
C TYR A 159 -3.66 -12.58 11.64
N SER A 160 -3.40 -13.86 11.84
CA SER A 160 -2.04 -14.40 11.73
C SER A 160 -1.53 -14.25 10.29
N LYS A 161 -0.21 -14.28 10.10
CA LYS A 161 0.40 -14.21 8.77
C LYS A 161 -0.15 -15.30 7.83
N ASN A 162 -0.41 -16.52 8.35
CA ASN A 162 -0.98 -17.62 7.55
C ASN A 162 -2.42 -17.33 7.10
N GLU A 163 -3.29 -16.95 8.06
CA GLU A 163 -4.67 -16.61 7.74
C GLU A 163 -4.74 -15.45 6.72
N ALA A 164 -3.87 -14.45 6.85
CA ALA A 164 -3.78 -13.36 5.89
C ALA A 164 -3.37 -13.86 4.50
N LEU A 165 -2.36 -14.74 4.39
CA LEU A 165 -1.96 -15.33 3.11
C LEU A 165 -3.09 -16.15 2.47
N ASP A 166 -3.84 -16.93 3.27
CA ASP A 166 -5.00 -17.68 2.76
C ASP A 166 -6.09 -16.74 2.20
N ILE A 167 -6.32 -15.59 2.88
CA ILE A 167 -7.24 -14.56 2.39
C ILE A 167 -6.72 -13.96 1.07
N LEU A 168 -5.44 -13.61 0.98
CA LEU A 168 -4.86 -13.05 -0.25
C LEU A 168 -4.97 -14.01 -1.44
N LYS A 169 -4.69 -15.30 -1.22
CA LYS A 169 -4.84 -16.34 -2.26
C LYS A 169 -6.30 -16.45 -2.75
N LYS A 170 -7.24 -16.36 -1.83
CA LYS A 170 -8.66 -16.32 -2.20
C LYS A 170 -8.99 -15.08 -3.03
N GLU A 171 -8.54 -13.89 -2.61
CA GLU A 171 -8.74 -12.64 -3.35
C GLU A 171 -8.09 -12.72 -4.75
N ALA A 172 -6.92 -13.36 -4.89
CA ALA A 172 -6.28 -13.59 -6.18
C ALA A 172 -7.10 -14.53 -7.08
N SER A 173 -7.66 -15.62 -6.51
CA SER A 173 -8.54 -16.53 -7.27
C SER A 173 -9.83 -15.87 -7.78
N GLU A 174 -10.26 -14.77 -7.13
CA GLU A 174 -11.40 -13.93 -7.53
C GLU A 174 -10.97 -12.74 -8.42
N LEU A 175 -9.70 -12.71 -8.86
CA LEU A 175 -9.09 -11.62 -9.63
C LEU A 175 -9.21 -10.24 -8.94
N ARG A 176 -9.16 -10.22 -7.61
CA ARG A 176 -9.13 -8.98 -6.82
C ARG A 176 -7.71 -8.53 -6.50
N LEU A 177 -6.77 -9.47 -6.51
CA LEU A 177 -5.33 -9.23 -6.40
C LEU A 177 -4.61 -9.93 -7.55
N ASP A 178 -3.38 -9.50 -7.84
CA ASP A 178 -2.52 -10.17 -8.80
C ASP A 178 -1.83 -11.38 -8.14
N ASP A 179 -2.04 -12.57 -8.69
CA ASP A 179 -1.52 -13.85 -8.17
C ASP A 179 0.01 -13.90 -8.14
N THR A 180 0.66 -13.25 -9.09
CA THR A 180 2.14 -13.17 -9.16
C THR A 180 2.70 -12.51 -7.92
N TYR A 181 2.11 -11.38 -7.50
CA TYR A 181 2.59 -10.65 -6.32
C TYR A 181 2.12 -11.28 -5.01
N VAL A 182 0.98 -11.97 -4.99
CA VAL A 182 0.57 -12.77 -3.82
C VAL A 182 1.55 -13.93 -3.58
N THR A 183 1.93 -14.66 -4.64
CA THR A 183 2.93 -15.74 -4.58
C THR A 183 4.31 -15.19 -4.15
N LEU A 184 4.70 -14.02 -4.65
CA LEU A 184 5.95 -13.36 -4.27
C LEU A 184 5.96 -13.00 -2.78
N LEU A 185 4.89 -12.43 -2.26
CA LEU A 185 4.78 -12.11 -0.83
C LEU A 185 4.81 -13.37 0.04
N GLU A 186 4.12 -14.44 -0.35
CA GLU A 186 4.17 -15.72 0.37
C GLU A 186 5.61 -16.23 0.51
N LYS A 187 6.37 -16.27 -0.59
CA LYS A 187 7.79 -16.66 -0.59
C LYS A 187 8.63 -15.82 0.38
N VAL A 188 8.36 -14.51 0.44
CA VAL A 188 9.05 -13.58 1.35
C VAL A 188 8.71 -13.89 2.81
N ILE A 189 7.45 -14.11 3.12
CA ILE A 189 7.00 -14.42 4.49
C ILE A 189 7.55 -15.77 4.97
N GLU A 190 7.62 -16.78 4.12
CA GLU A 190 8.24 -18.08 4.44
C GLU A 190 9.71 -17.93 4.77
N LYS A 191 10.49 -17.22 3.93
CA LYS A 191 11.92 -16.97 4.18
C LYS A 191 12.21 -16.18 5.46
N THR A 192 11.31 -15.31 5.89
CA THR A 192 11.50 -14.58 7.15
C THR A 192 11.31 -15.45 8.37
N ARG A 193 10.45 -16.47 8.29
CA ARG A 193 10.23 -17.45 9.38
C ARG A 193 11.40 -18.40 9.58
N GLU A 194 12.08 -18.79 8.53
CA GLU A 194 13.25 -19.67 8.61
C GLU A 194 14.46 -19.01 9.31
N LYS A 195 14.40 -17.70 9.51
CA LYS A 195 15.45 -16.89 10.15
C LYS A 195 15.14 -16.49 11.60
N GLU A 196 13.90 -16.72 12.06
CA GLU A 196 13.46 -16.55 13.46
C GLU A 196 13.68 -17.83 14.27
#